data_4ea580d2e7ceddc272ba72328a1dff8b
#
_entry.id   4ea580d2e7ceddc272ba72328a1dff8b
#
_cell.length_a   1.000
_cell.length_b   1.000
_cell.length_c   1.000
_cell.angle_alpha   90.00
_cell.angle_beta   90.00
_cell.angle_gamma   90.00
#
_symmetry.space_group_name_H-M   'P 1'
#
loop_
_entity.id
_entity.type
_entity.pdbx_description
1 polymer ?
#
loop_
_entity_poly.entity_id
_entity_poly.type
_entity_poly.pdbx_seq_one_letter_code
_entity_poly.pdbx_strand_id
1 'polypeptide(L)'
;MTRGLRRFHHSAQTHFITFSCYRREPRFSSPPVYDLFLGCLEDMRRRFSLCIYGYVVMPEHVHLLVNEPPCATVADAVHYLKLSFAKRVQSLVMAGSGSFWQKRYYDRNVRDAEEFKVKLGYVHRNPVSGDW
;
A
#
# COMPACT_ATOMS: atom_id res chain seq x y z
N MET A 1 -13.70 10.52 21.01
CA MET A 1 -13.39 10.97 20.27
C MET A 1 -13.83 10.52 19.28
N THR A 2 -14.53 10.85 18.77
CA THR A 2 -14.91 10.45 17.86
C THR A 2 -14.14 10.23 17.15
N ARG A 3 -14.28 9.59 16.57
CA ARG A 3 -13.25 9.41 16.03
C ARG A 3 -13.39 9.14 14.67
N GLY A 4 -14.22 8.47 14.11
CA GLY A 4 -14.51 8.27 12.80
C GLY A 4 -13.98 9.38 11.95
N LEU A 5 -14.85 10.11 11.37
CA LEU A 5 -14.51 11.19 10.52
C LEU A 5 -13.81 12.28 11.27
N ARG A 6 -14.19 12.47 12.50
CA ARG A 6 -13.56 13.47 13.27
C ARG A 6 -12.11 13.18 13.53
N ARG A 7 -11.80 11.93 13.80
CA ARG A 7 -10.46 11.57 13.97
C ARG A 7 -9.66 11.76 12.70
N PHE A 8 -10.29 11.53 11.59
CA PHE A 8 -9.70 11.76 10.33
C PHE A 8 -9.17 13.17 10.21
N HIS A 9 -9.83 14.16 10.79
CA HIS A 9 -9.35 15.49 10.75
C HIS A 9 -8.15 15.74 11.58
N HIS A 10 -7.89 14.92 12.54
CA HIS A 10 -6.97 15.27 13.49
C HIS A 10 -5.62 15.34 13.04
N SER A 11 -5.07 14.82 12.29
CA SER A 11 -3.70 14.92 12.14
C SER A 11 -3.27 14.33 10.93
N ALA A 12 -4.02 14.44 10.00
CA ALA A 12 -3.59 13.90 8.75
C ALA A 12 -3.25 12.47 8.89
N GLN A 13 -4.09 11.75 9.57
CA GLN A 13 -3.79 10.38 9.77
C GLN A 13 -4.08 9.46 8.65
N THR A 14 -4.60 9.96 7.55
CA THR A 14 -4.86 9.13 6.37
C THR A 14 -3.85 9.44 5.30
N HIS A 15 -3.24 8.41 4.79
CA HIS A 15 -2.15 8.52 3.80
C HIS A 15 -2.54 7.83 2.51
N PHE A 16 -2.30 8.49 1.41
CA PHE A 16 -2.40 7.88 0.09
C PHE A 16 -0.97 7.61 -0.38
N ILE A 17 -0.64 6.35 -0.50
CA ILE A 17 0.73 5.92 -0.72
C ILE A 17 0.83 5.27 -2.10
N THR A 18 1.86 5.62 -2.84
CA THR A 18 2.13 5.02 -4.14
C THR A 18 3.57 4.56 -4.17
N PHE A 19 3.79 3.32 -4.57
CA PHE A 19 5.15 2.84 -4.80
C PHE A 19 5.17 1.98 -6.05
N SER A 20 6.31 1.94 -6.72
CA SER A 20 6.44 1.35 -8.04
C SER A 20 7.48 0.26 -8.04
N CYS A 21 7.34 -0.68 -8.99
CA CYS A 21 8.39 -1.64 -9.26
C CYS A 21 9.60 -0.93 -9.82
N TYR A 22 10.77 -1.53 -9.64
CA TYR A 22 12.02 -0.94 -10.09
C TYR A 22 11.94 -0.66 -11.59
N ARG A 23 12.25 0.57 -11.97
CA ARG A 23 12.17 1.05 -13.35
C ARG A 23 10.79 0.88 -13.95
N ARG A 24 9.77 0.81 -13.11
CA ARG A 24 8.38 0.64 -13.51
C ARG A 24 8.16 -0.58 -14.40
N GLU A 25 8.95 -1.60 -14.19
CA GLU A 25 8.77 -2.85 -14.89
C GLU A 25 7.52 -3.55 -14.37
N PRO A 26 6.72 -4.18 -15.24
CA PRO A 26 5.47 -4.80 -14.80
C PRO A 26 5.73 -6.15 -14.14
N ARG A 27 6.16 -6.12 -12.90
CA ARG A 27 6.55 -7.34 -12.20
C ARG A 27 5.40 -8.08 -11.56
N PHE A 28 4.23 -7.44 -11.45
CA PHE A 28 3.03 -8.14 -11.03
C PHE A 28 2.43 -8.78 -12.28
N SER A 29 2.94 -9.94 -12.65
CA SER A 29 2.63 -10.52 -13.94
C SER A 29 1.79 -11.79 -13.87
N SER A 30 1.49 -12.29 -12.69
CA SER A 30 0.74 -13.53 -12.58
C SER A 30 -0.07 -13.56 -11.29
N PRO A 31 -1.16 -14.32 -11.26
CA PRO A 31 -1.97 -14.41 -10.04
C PRO A 31 -1.20 -14.81 -8.79
N PRO A 32 -0.25 -15.77 -8.82
CA PRO A 32 0.50 -16.08 -7.59
C PRO A 32 1.28 -14.90 -7.04
N VAL A 33 1.78 -14.03 -7.91
CA VAL A 33 2.53 -12.85 -7.44
C VAL A 33 1.58 -11.86 -6.76
N TYR A 34 0.40 -11.65 -7.33
CA TYR A 34 -0.61 -10.81 -6.71
C TYR A 34 -1.05 -11.38 -5.36
N ASP A 35 -1.31 -12.68 -5.32
CA ASP A 35 -1.77 -13.32 -4.08
C ASP A 35 -0.72 -13.22 -2.99
N LEU A 36 0.53 -13.40 -3.34
CA LEU A 36 1.60 -13.24 -2.38
C LEU A 36 1.66 -11.82 -1.83
N PHE A 37 1.50 -10.84 -2.71
CA PHE A 37 1.52 -9.45 -2.28
C PHE A 37 0.36 -9.17 -1.31
N LEU A 38 -0.83 -9.66 -1.61
CA LEU A 38 -1.98 -9.44 -0.74
C LEU A 38 -1.76 -10.09 0.62
N GLY A 39 -1.08 -11.24 0.66
CA GLY A 39 -0.72 -11.85 1.94
C GLY A 39 0.24 -11.00 2.73
N CYS A 40 1.23 -10.41 2.07
CA CYS A 40 2.18 -9.52 2.73
C CYS A 40 1.48 -8.24 3.20
N LEU A 41 0.53 -7.75 2.43
CA LEU A 41 -0.24 -6.57 2.80
C LEU A 41 -1.05 -6.84 4.07
N GLU A 42 -1.65 -8.02 4.17
CA GLU A 42 -2.39 -8.39 5.36
C GLU A 42 -1.47 -8.53 6.58
N ASP A 43 -0.27 -9.09 6.38
CA ASP A 43 0.70 -9.16 7.47
C ASP A 43 1.09 -7.77 7.96
N MET A 44 1.30 -6.84 7.03
CA MET A 44 1.61 -5.46 7.39
C MET A 44 0.46 -4.84 8.17
N ARG A 45 -0.76 -5.05 7.70
CA ARG A 45 -1.94 -4.50 8.36
C ARG A 45 -2.02 -4.94 9.80
N ARG A 46 -1.79 -6.23 10.05
CA ARG A 46 -1.86 -6.75 11.40
C ARG A 46 -0.70 -6.29 12.26
N ARG A 47 0.50 -6.32 11.69
CA ARG A 47 1.69 -5.97 12.46
C ARG A 47 1.68 -4.52 12.92
N PHE A 48 1.17 -3.62 12.10
CA PHE A 48 1.18 -2.19 12.39
C PHE A 48 -0.19 -1.68 12.84
N SER A 49 -1.14 -2.56 13.02
CA SER A 49 -2.50 -2.21 13.45
C SER A 49 -3.11 -1.15 12.53
N LEU A 50 -2.95 -1.38 11.23
CA LEU A 50 -3.43 -0.43 10.24
C LEU A 50 -4.86 -0.71 9.85
N CYS A 51 -5.56 0.35 9.46
CA CYS A 51 -6.80 0.24 8.75
C CYS A 51 -6.49 0.54 7.30
N ILE A 52 -6.73 -0.41 6.42
CA ILE A 52 -6.51 -0.20 4.99
C ILE A 52 -7.86 0.09 4.38
N TYR A 53 -8.06 1.34 4.01
CA TYR A 53 -9.35 1.78 3.46
C TYR A 53 -9.52 1.31 2.02
N GLY A 54 -8.42 1.11 1.32
CA GLY A 54 -8.48 0.60 -0.03
C GLY A 54 -7.09 0.41 -0.60
N TYR A 55 -7.01 -0.39 -1.65
CA TYR A 55 -5.76 -0.60 -2.35
C TYR A 55 -6.04 -0.91 -3.81
N VAL A 56 -5.03 -0.67 -4.64
CA VAL A 56 -5.07 -1.14 -6.02
C VAL A 56 -3.66 -1.56 -6.40
N VAL A 57 -3.56 -2.72 -7.05
CA VAL A 57 -2.28 -3.26 -7.49
C VAL A 57 -2.31 -3.27 -9.02
N MET A 58 -1.50 -2.43 -9.62
CA MET A 58 -1.33 -2.37 -11.07
C MET A 58 -0.09 -3.18 -11.42
N PRO A 59 0.09 -3.54 -12.70
CA PRO A 59 1.26 -4.36 -13.04
C PRO A 59 2.60 -3.78 -12.60
N GLU A 60 2.73 -2.45 -12.56
CA GLU A 60 4.01 -1.83 -12.27
C GLU A 60 4.01 -0.95 -11.04
N HIS A 61 2.87 -0.80 -10.34
CA HIS A 61 2.83 0.03 -9.14
C HIS A 61 1.62 -0.32 -8.27
N VAL A 62 1.64 0.21 -7.06
CA VAL A 62 0.61 -0.05 -6.05
C VAL A 62 0.17 1.27 -5.44
N HIS A 63 -1.13 1.38 -5.18
CA HIS A 63 -1.68 2.48 -4.38
C HIS A 63 -2.31 1.91 -3.13
N LEU A 64 -2.09 2.57 -2.00
CA LEU A 64 -2.72 2.20 -0.74
C LEU A 64 -3.33 3.44 -0.10
N LEU A 65 -4.46 3.25 0.56
CA LEU A 65 -5.08 4.29 1.35
C LEU A 65 -5.21 3.75 2.77
N VAL A 66 -4.42 4.29 3.69
CA VAL A 66 -4.28 3.75 5.03
C VAL A 66 -4.28 4.85 6.07
N ASN A 67 -4.54 4.49 7.32
CA ASN A 67 -4.42 5.43 8.42
C ASN A 67 -2.98 5.49 8.90
N GLU A 68 -2.73 6.38 9.83
CA GLU A 68 -1.45 6.47 10.52
C GLU A 68 -1.32 5.29 11.48
N PRO A 69 -0.23 4.56 11.49
CA PRO A 69 -0.06 3.48 12.48
C PRO A 69 0.01 4.04 13.89
N PRO A 70 -0.59 3.36 14.87
CA PRO A 70 -0.60 3.91 16.24
C PRO A 70 0.76 3.92 16.94
N CYS A 71 1.63 2.97 16.63
CA CYS A 71 2.89 2.84 17.35
C CYS A 71 4.12 2.85 16.47
N ALA A 72 3.98 3.34 15.25
CA ALA A 72 5.09 3.37 14.31
C ALA A 72 4.80 4.44 13.27
N THR A 73 5.61 4.50 12.23
CA THR A 73 5.37 5.46 11.15
C THR A 73 4.90 4.73 9.91
N VAL A 74 4.29 5.49 9.01
CA VAL A 74 3.94 4.94 7.70
C VAL A 74 5.19 4.44 6.98
N ALA A 75 6.30 5.16 7.14
CA ALA A 75 7.55 4.74 6.52
C ALA A 75 7.99 3.36 7.00
N ASP A 76 7.82 3.08 8.29
CA ASP A 76 8.15 1.76 8.83
C ASP A 76 7.28 0.68 8.21
N ALA A 77 5.99 0.95 8.09
CA ALA A 77 5.05 -0.02 7.55
C ALA A 77 5.34 -0.30 6.07
N VAL A 78 5.57 0.74 5.28
CA VAL A 78 5.88 0.59 3.86
C VAL A 78 7.19 -0.16 3.68
N HIS A 79 8.18 0.16 4.49
CA HIS A 79 9.47 -0.54 4.43
C HIS A 79 9.29 -2.04 4.71
N TYR A 80 8.52 -2.37 5.74
CA TYR A 80 8.25 -3.75 6.09
C TYR A 80 7.59 -4.49 4.94
N LEU A 81 6.57 -3.88 4.35
CA LEU A 81 5.83 -4.49 3.25
C LEU A 81 6.72 -4.74 2.05
N LYS A 82 7.46 -3.73 1.64
CA LYS A 82 8.31 -3.85 0.46
C LYS A 82 9.40 -4.89 0.65
N LEU A 83 10.00 -4.91 1.82
CA LEU A 83 11.07 -5.85 2.10
C LEU A 83 10.57 -7.28 2.19
N SER A 84 9.48 -7.49 2.93
CA SER A 84 8.96 -8.85 3.11
C SER A 84 8.48 -9.43 1.80
N PHE A 85 7.84 -8.61 0.96
CA PHE A 85 7.39 -9.10 -0.34
C PHE A 85 8.58 -9.39 -1.26
N ALA A 86 9.56 -8.50 -1.30
CA ALA A 86 10.72 -8.71 -2.16
C ALA A 86 11.45 -10.02 -1.82
N LYS A 87 11.52 -10.33 -0.53
CA LYS A 87 12.15 -11.58 -0.12
C LYS A 87 11.33 -12.80 -0.54
N ARG A 88 10.04 -12.73 -0.37
CA ARG A 88 9.18 -13.89 -0.65
C ARG A 88 8.97 -14.13 -2.13
N VAL A 89 8.93 -13.06 -2.91
CA VAL A 89 8.62 -13.19 -4.33
C VAL A 89 9.76 -13.84 -5.10
N GLN A 90 10.95 -13.88 -4.54
CA GLN A 90 12.09 -14.49 -5.21
C GLN A 90 11.86 -15.93 -5.59
N SER A 91 11.03 -16.63 -4.82
CA SER A 91 10.75 -18.03 -5.13
C SER A 91 9.75 -18.20 -6.26
N LEU A 92 9.04 -17.14 -6.63
CA LEU A 92 8.03 -17.20 -7.67
C LEU A 92 8.49 -16.61 -8.99
N VAL A 93 9.47 -15.74 -8.97
CA VAL A 93 9.97 -15.11 -10.18
C VAL A 93 11.44 -15.36 -10.28
N MET A 94 11.90 -15.60 -11.49
CA MET A 94 13.31 -15.68 -11.74
C MET A 94 13.79 -14.27 -11.74
N ALA A 95 14.05 -13.81 -10.58
CA ALA A 95 14.46 -12.43 -10.48
C ALA A 95 15.82 -12.32 -11.07
N GLY A 96 15.97 -11.48 -12.00
CA GLY A 96 17.25 -11.00 -12.35
C GLY A 96 17.85 -10.36 -11.11
N SER A 97 19.08 -10.01 -11.18
CA SER A 97 19.71 -9.32 -10.10
C SER A 97 19.07 -7.94 -9.99
N GLY A 98 18.89 -7.46 -8.81
CA GLY A 98 18.44 -6.11 -8.58
C GLY A 98 17.18 -6.04 -7.75
N SER A 99 16.78 -4.82 -7.47
CA SER A 99 15.64 -4.55 -6.62
C SER A 99 14.34 -4.90 -7.29
N PHE A 100 13.40 -5.39 -6.52
CA PHE A 100 12.03 -5.51 -7.00
C PHE A 100 11.39 -4.14 -7.06
N TRP A 101 11.65 -3.31 -6.06
CA TRP A 101 10.96 -2.03 -5.89
C TRP A 101 11.85 -0.84 -6.22
N GLN A 102 11.21 0.22 -6.70
CA GLN A 102 11.84 1.52 -6.76
C GLN A 102 12.11 1.96 -5.33
N LYS A 103 13.24 2.64 -5.11
CA LYS A 103 13.68 2.93 -3.77
C LYS A 103 12.72 3.86 -3.03
N ARG A 104 12.22 4.87 -3.70
CA ARG A 104 11.36 5.85 -3.06
C ARG A 104 9.91 5.51 -3.25
N TYR A 105 9.07 6.09 -2.41
CA TYR A 105 7.64 5.99 -2.57
C TYR A 105 7.04 7.37 -2.37
N TYR A 106 5.81 7.54 -2.83
CA TYR A 106 5.08 8.80 -2.71
C TYR A 106 4.07 8.65 -1.58
N ASP A 107 4.03 9.63 -0.69
CA ASP A 107 3.10 9.62 0.43
C ASP A 107 2.42 10.98 0.48
N ARG A 108 1.11 11.00 0.26
CA ARG A 108 0.35 12.22 0.36
C ARG A 108 -0.63 12.08 1.49
N ASN A 109 -0.62 13.03 2.41
CA ASN A 109 -1.63 13.08 3.46
C ASN A 109 -2.95 13.49 2.87
N VAL A 110 -4.00 12.78 3.24
CA VAL A 110 -5.35 13.11 2.82
C VAL A 110 -5.88 14.12 3.82
N ARG A 111 -6.18 15.33 3.35
CA ARG A 111 -6.41 16.45 4.24
C ARG A 111 -7.80 16.53 4.81
N ASP A 112 -8.80 16.05 4.10
CA ASP A 112 -10.18 16.19 4.55
C ASP A 112 -11.06 15.08 3.98
N ALA A 113 -12.30 15.07 4.41
CA ALA A 113 -13.23 14.01 4.01
C ALA A 113 -13.49 14.01 2.51
N GLU A 114 -13.49 15.17 1.89
CA GLU A 114 -13.73 15.26 0.46
C GLU A 114 -12.58 14.62 -0.32
N GLU A 115 -11.37 14.94 0.03
CA GLU A 115 -10.20 14.34 -0.61
C GLU A 115 -10.17 12.83 -0.36
N PHE A 116 -10.54 12.39 0.84
CA PHE A 116 -10.62 10.98 1.16
C PHE A 116 -11.57 10.26 0.22
N LYS A 117 -12.75 10.84 -0.01
CA LYS A 117 -13.73 10.23 -0.90
C LYS A 117 -13.21 10.12 -2.32
N VAL A 118 -12.53 11.16 -2.78
CA VAL A 118 -11.97 11.15 -4.13
C VAL A 118 -10.93 10.05 -4.28
N LYS A 119 -10.02 9.93 -3.30
CA LYS A 119 -8.97 8.91 -3.36
C LYS A 119 -9.56 7.51 -3.27
N LEU A 120 -10.53 7.32 -2.40
CA LEU A 120 -11.17 6.02 -2.25
C LEU A 120 -11.89 5.63 -3.54
N GLY A 121 -12.57 6.58 -4.17
CA GLY A 121 -13.22 6.33 -5.45
C GLY A 121 -12.23 5.95 -6.53
N TYR A 122 -11.09 6.61 -6.56
CA TYR A 122 -10.04 6.29 -7.52
C TYR A 122 -9.56 4.85 -7.34
N VAL A 123 -9.30 4.46 -6.10
CA VAL A 123 -8.83 3.12 -5.79
C VAL A 123 -9.85 2.08 -6.25
N HIS A 124 -11.12 2.32 -5.97
CA HIS A 124 -12.16 1.35 -6.28
C HIS A 124 -12.46 1.22 -7.77
N ARG A 125 -12.03 2.17 -8.58
CA ARG A 125 -12.28 2.10 -10.03
C ARG A 125 -11.17 1.42 -10.80
N ASN A 126 -10.08 1.08 -10.15
CA ASN A 126 -8.95 0.46 -10.85
C ASN A 126 -9.04 -1.07 -10.81
N PRO A 127 -8.40 -1.77 -11.75
CA PRO A 127 -8.37 -3.22 -11.69
C PRO A 127 -7.59 -3.72 -10.49
N VAL A 128 -7.88 -4.90 -10.04
CA VAL A 128 -7.25 -5.53 -8.87
C VAL A 128 -7.23 -4.55 -7.69
N SER A 129 -8.39 -4.30 -7.14
CA SER A 129 -8.51 -3.40 -6.00
C SER A 129 -9.35 -4.05 -4.91
N GLY A 130 -9.29 -3.46 -3.73
CA GLY A 130 -10.08 -3.92 -2.61
C GLY A 130 -9.95 -3.00 -1.42
N ASP A 131 -10.68 -3.33 -0.36
CA ASP A 131 -10.61 -2.59 0.89
C ASP A 131 -10.78 -3.55 2.05
N TRP A 132 -10.36 -3.11 3.19
CA TRP A 132 -10.50 -3.89 4.41
C TRP A 132 -11.22 -3.15 5.48
#